data_6fdd755b6703dbb169fb3c48d1a11cc2
#
_entry.id   6fdd755b6703dbb169fb3c48d1a11cc2
#
_cell.length_a   1.000
_cell.length_b   1.000
_cell.length_c   1.000
_cell.angle_alpha   90.00
_cell.angle_beta   90.00
_cell.angle_gamma   90.00
#
_symmetry.space_group_name_H-M   'P 1'
#
loop_
_entity.id
_entity.type
_entity.pdbx_description
1 polymer ?
#
loop_
_entity_poly.entity_id
_entity_poly.type
_entity_poly.pdbx_seq_one_letter_code
_entity_poly.pdbx_strand_id
1 'polypeptide(L)'
;MTNNKPNLVTNNWLLSNVRLETGFVYDDNEQVIATQTALFDIQINDGVIKAISEKGKTKHDDITDVIQGDLKTSPSKTIEAKGMLLLPTLQDMHIHIDKTYYGTGWQAAPWTGDIKDMIALEEKLIPKLLPDSQRRAELCIKLMQSYGTTNARCHSNVDPISGLKSLEHLLSALNNYQDSFDWEIAAFPQHGILYSQSEALLREAAQLDIDFIGGLDPTVVDGDARKSLDIMFDIALDYDKGIDIHLHEDLPSARIVMQHMLQRVKNNPVLQGKTFITHAYALAQMSEIELASTSEQFSEHGIGIVSSVPIGQNALPVATLLKYNVEFLTGTDNLMDNFSPFGSGDMLQKANLCAQLYGWSDEYRLNRALKFATNNNTLPLNDQGKQVWPIVGDDASFMLIAASCSAEVVARLPKRQAVYYKGQRITH
;
A
#
# COMPACT_ATOMS: atom_id res chain seq x y z
N MET A 1 -3.18 38.59 -31.60
CA MET A 1 -2.99 37.15 -31.30
C MET A 1 -3.85 36.84 -30.13
N THR A 2 -5.01 36.29 -30.38
CA THR A 2 -6.01 35.94 -29.35
C THR A 2 -5.58 34.67 -28.62
N ASN A 3 -5.28 34.80 -27.35
CA ASN A 3 -5.02 33.66 -26.43
C ASN A 3 -6.30 32.80 -26.29
N ASN A 4 -6.43 31.78 -27.11
CA ASN A 4 -7.36 30.67 -26.83
C ASN A 4 -6.78 29.84 -25.69
N LYS A 5 -7.16 30.16 -24.45
CA LYS A 5 -7.07 29.16 -23.36
C LYS A 5 -7.96 27.98 -23.78
N PRO A 6 -7.49 26.72 -23.70
CA PRO A 6 -8.36 25.58 -23.92
C PRO A 6 -9.49 25.69 -22.93
N ASN A 7 -10.74 25.55 -23.37
CA ASN A 7 -11.91 25.35 -22.53
C ASN A 7 -11.63 24.11 -21.66
N LEU A 8 -11.31 24.31 -20.40
CA LEU A 8 -11.34 23.25 -19.40
C LEU A 8 -12.77 22.75 -19.39
N VAL A 9 -13.00 21.60 -20.00
CA VAL A 9 -14.27 20.85 -19.85
C VAL A 9 -14.33 20.49 -18.37
N THR A 10 -15.10 21.26 -17.60
CA THR A 10 -15.34 20.96 -16.18
C THR A 10 -15.95 19.58 -16.11
N ASN A 11 -15.23 18.66 -15.50
CA ASN A 11 -15.67 17.25 -15.38
C ASN A 11 -16.63 17.13 -14.18
N ASN A 12 -17.80 17.77 -14.34
CA ASN A 12 -18.86 17.83 -13.30
C ASN A 12 -19.90 16.74 -13.58
N TRP A 13 -19.99 15.75 -12.70
CA TRP A 13 -20.91 14.64 -12.83
C TRP A 13 -21.45 14.16 -11.49
N LEU A 14 -22.57 13.42 -11.53
CA LEU A 14 -23.27 12.91 -10.37
C LEU A 14 -23.15 11.38 -10.33
N LEU A 15 -22.67 10.84 -9.21
CA LEU A 15 -22.80 9.43 -8.85
C LEU A 15 -24.10 9.27 -8.08
N SER A 16 -25.11 8.66 -8.70
CA SER A 16 -26.44 8.53 -8.11
C SER A 16 -26.65 7.15 -7.52
N ASN A 17 -27.39 7.08 -6.42
CA ASN A 17 -27.85 5.84 -5.78
C ASN A 17 -26.66 4.94 -5.34
N VAL A 18 -25.65 5.53 -4.71
CA VAL A 18 -24.49 4.83 -4.16
C VAL A 18 -24.68 4.53 -2.68
N ARG A 19 -24.23 3.37 -2.22
CA ARG A 19 -24.29 2.97 -0.81
C ARG A 19 -23.05 3.45 -0.07
N LEU A 20 -23.27 4.14 1.07
CA LEU A 20 -22.21 4.49 2.01
C LEU A 20 -22.46 3.82 3.35
N GLU A 21 -21.38 3.53 4.07
CA GLU A 21 -21.43 3.14 5.49
C GLU A 21 -21.66 4.38 6.34
N THR A 22 -22.62 4.31 7.25
CA THR A 22 -23.07 5.45 8.08
C THR A 22 -22.86 5.24 9.57
N GLY A 23 -22.58 4.00 10.00
CA GLY A 23 -22.39 3.69 11.40
C GLY A 23 -22.31 2.20 11.70
N PHE A 24 -22.23 1.87 12.98
CA PHE A 24 -22.38 0.50 13.48
C PHE A 24 -23.73 0.33 14.17
N VAL A 25 -24.25 -0.90 14.12
CA VAL A 25 -25.39 -1.36 14.91
C VAL A 25 -24.85 -2.17 16.07
N TYR A 26 -25.31 -1.88 17.27
CA TYR A 26 -24.86 -2.53 18.50
C TYR A 26 -25.98 -3.41 19.08
N ASP A 27 -25.59 -4.50 19.72
CA ASP A 27 -26.50 -5.30 20.56
C ASP A 27 -26.61 -4.72 21.97
N ASP A 28 -27.37 -5.41 22.85
CA ASP A 28 -27.56 -5.01 24.26
C ASP A 28 -26.28 -5.05 25.10
N ASN A 29 -25.21 -5.69 24.61
CA ASN A 29 -23.89 -5.78 25.24
C ASN A 29 -22.86 -4.81 24.63
N GLU A 30 -23.31 -3.83 23.86
CA GLU A 30 -22.46 -2.86 23.14
C GLU A 30 -21.50 -3.50 22.11
N GLN A 31 -21.81 -4.72 21.61
CA GLN A 31 -21.04 -5.35 20.56
C GLN A 31 -21.59 -4.96 19.20
N VAL A 32 -20.69 -4.71 18.24
CA VAL A 32 -21.06 -4.42 16.84
C VAL A 32 -21.58 -5.69 16.19
N ILE A 33 -22.84 -5.68 15.78
CA ILE A 33 -23.51 -6.83 15.13
C ILE A 33 -23.78 -6.60 13.63
N ALA A 34 -23.73 -5.36 13.16
CA ALA A 34 -23.87 -5.02 11.75
C ALA A 34 -23.27 -3.65 11.45
N THR A 35 -22.96 -3.41 10.15
CA THR A 35 -22.62 -2.09 9.63
C THR A 35 -23.86 -1.44 9.04
N GLN A 36 -24.23 -0.27 9.53
CA GLN A 36 -25.34 0.52 9.00
C GLN A 36 -24.92 1.17 7.69
N THR A 37 -25.82 1.15 6.69
CA THR A 37 -25.61 1.80 5.40
C THR A 37 -26.84 2.53 4.92
N ALA A 38 -26.64 3.58 4.09
CA ALA A 38 -27.72 4.29 3.43
C ALA A 38 -27.34 4.62 1.97
N LEU A 39 -28.31 5.10 1.20
CA LEU A 39 -28.09 5.46 -0.21
C LEU A 39 -27.92 6.97 -0.35
N PHE A 40 -26.96 7.36 -1.17
CA PHE A 40 -26.57 8.75 -1.39
C PHE A 40 -26.43 9.07 -2.88
N ASP A 41 -26.48 10.35 -3.16
CA ASP A 41 -26.02 10.95 -4.41
C ASP A 41 -24.78 11.80 -4.11
N ILE A 42 -23.71 11.64 -4.90
CA ILE A 42 -22.43 12.32 -4.73
C ILE A 42 -22.12 13.13 -5.97
N GLN A 43 -21.95 14.44 -5.84
CA GLN A 43 -21.51 15.30 -6.92
C GLN A 43 -19.99 15.41 -6.93
N ILE A 44 -19.39 15.14 -8.07
CA ILE A 44 -17.95 15.21 -8.31
C ILE A 44 -17.68 16.29 -9.34
N ASN A 45 -16.73 17.18 -9.07
CA ASN A 45 -16.27 18.19 -10.01
C ASN A 45 -14.75 18.29 -9.96
N ASP A 46 -14.13 18.18 -11.14
CA ASP A 46 -12.68 18.23 -11.34
C ASP A 46 -11.91 17.31 -10.38
N GLY A 47 -12.39 16.07 -10.26
CA GLY A 47 -11.74 15.02 -9.47
C GLY A 47 -11.98 15.09 -7.96
N VAL A 48 -12.78 16.05 -7.47
CA VAL A 48 -13.03 16.29 -6.05
C VAL A 48 -14.52 16.12 -5.73
N ILE A 49 -14.84 15.55 -4.58
CA ILE A 49 -16.21 15.45 -4.05
C ILE A 49 -16.68 16.84 -3.62
N LYS A 50 -17.77 17.34 -4.21
CA LYS A 50 -18.31 18.68 -3.96
C LYS A 50 -19.59 18.70 -3.15
N ALA A 51 -20.40 17.63 -3.23
CA ALA A 51 -21.58 17.49 -2.40
C ALA A 51 -21.93 16.02 -2.18
N ILE A 52 -22.51 15.71 -1.04
CA ILE A 52 -23.04 14.40 -0.66
C ILE A 52 -24.43 14.61 -0.11
N SER A 53 -25.46 13.92 -0.62
CA SER A 53 -26.85 14.04 -0.19
C SER A 53 -27.48 12.66 -0.01
N GLU A 54 -28.10 12.41 1.14
CA GLU A 54 -28.79 11.14 1.43
C GLU A 54 -30.14 11.10 0.70
N LYS A 55 -30.44 9.97 0.06
CA LYS A 55 -31.72 9.76 -0.63
C LYS A 55 -32.87 9.58 0.36
N GLY A 56 -33.97 10.26 0.08
CA GLY A 56 -35.22 10.13 0.85
C GLY A 56 -35.35 11.11 2.04
N LYS A 57 -34.30 11.83 2.39
CA LYS A 57 -34.45 12.97 3.32
C LYS A 57 -34.80 14.24 2.56
N THR A 58 -36.00 14.79 2.81
CA THR A 58 -36.43 16.07 2.25
C THR A 58 -35.85 17.22 3.06
N LYS A 59 -35.61 18.37 2.41
CA LYS A 59 -35.02 19.61 3.00
C LYS A 59 -35.69 20.17 4.26
N HIS A 60 -36.67 19.46 4.87
CA HIS A 60 -37.47 19.96 5.99
C HIS A 60 -37.22 19.26 7.32
N ASP A 61 -36.49 18.15 7.35
CA ASP A 61 -36.21 17.45 8.60
C ASP A 61 -34.80 17.80 9.06
N ASP A 62 -34.70 18.61 10.10
CA ASP A 62 -33.52 19.10 10.84
C ASP A 62 -32.27 19.52 10.02
N ILE A 63 -32.04 20.83 10.02
CA ILE A 63 -31.08 21.60 9.21
C ILE A 63 -29.58 21.25 9.52
N THR A 64 -29.28 20.26 10.33
CA THR A 64 -27.90 20.05 10.82
C THR A 64 -27.10 18.93 10.15
N ASP A 65 -27.70 18.02 9.36
CA ASP A 65 -26.96 16.78 9.04
C ASP A 65 -26.86 16.36 7.56
N VAL A 66 -27.32 17.09 6.54
CA VAL A 66 -27.50 16.41 5.25
C VAL A 66 -26.95 17.10 3.99
N ILE A 67 -26.46 18.30 4.03
CA ILE A 67 -25.87 18.92 2.83
C ILE A 67 -24.49 19.48 3.16
N GLN A 68 -23.46 18.69 2.92
CA GLN A 68 -22.11 19.23 2.80
C GLN A 68 -21.93 19.70 1.34
N GLY A 69 -21.80 21.02 1.12
CA GLY A 69 -21.44 21.64 -0.15
C GLY A 69 -22.57 22.35 -0.90
N ASP A 70 -22.19 23.37 -1.66
CA ASP A 70 -23.06 24.20 -2.49
C ASP A 70 -23.17 23.63 -3.91
N LEU A 71 -24.35 23.16 -4.31
CA LEU A 71 -24.67 22.72 -5.68
C LEU A 71 -24.82 23.93 -6.62
N LYS A 72 -23.72 24.58 -7.02
CA LYS A 72 -23.77 25.78 -7.87
C LYS A 72 -23.94 25.51 -9.37
N THR A 73 -23.71 24.26 -9.82
CA THR A 73 -23.77 23.89 -11.24
C THR A 73 -24.46 22.54 -11.42
N SER A 74 -25.35 22.44 -12.42
CA SER A 74 -25.97 21.16 -12.77
C SER A 74 -24.91 20.19 -13.32
N PRO A 75 -24.98 18.88 -12.93
CA PRO A 75 -24.03 17.89 -13.45
C PRO A 75 -24.23 17.67 -14.95
N SER A 76 -23.13 17.55 -15.69
CA SER A 76 -23.13 17.28 -17.13
C SER A 76 -23.50 15.83 -17.45
N LYS A 77 -23.31 14.90 -16.49
CA LYS A 77 -23.53 13.45 -16.62
C LYS A 77 -23.96 12.87 -15.28
N THR A 78 -24.86 11.89 -15.33
CA THR A 78 -25.22 11.07 -14.16
C THR A 78 -24.81 9.63 -14.40
N ILE A 79 -24.16 9.03 -13.40
CA ILE A 79 -23.78 7.63 -13.35
C ILE A 79 -24.58 6.96 -12.26
N GLU A 80 -25.39 5.96 -12.62
CA GLU A 80 -26.23 5.21 -11.68
C GLU A 80 -25.40 4.09 -11.03
N ALA A 81 -25.20 4.17 -9.71
CA ALA A 81 -24.42 3.18 -8.95
C ALA A 81 -25.24 1.95 -8.55
N LYS A 82 -26.58 1.97 -8.70
CA LYS A 82 -27.48 0.82 -8.45
C LYS A 82 -27.33 0.24 -7.03
N GLY A 83 -27.08 1.06 -6.04
CA GLY A 83 -26.89 0.63 -4.65
C GLY A 83 -25.56 -0.07 -4.36
N MET A 84 -24.59 -0.04 -5.29
CA MET A 84 -23.23 -0.54 -5.02
C MET A 84 -22.57 0.23 -3.88
N LEU A 85 -21.80 -0.48 -3.08
CA LEU A 85 -21.01 0.08 -1.99
C LEU A 85 -19.83 0.88 -2.55
N LEU A 86 -19.59 2.06 -1.99
CA LEU A 86 -18.44 2.90 -2.26
C LEU A 86 -17.39 2.68 -1.18
N LEU A 87 -16.18 2.33 -1.60
CA LEU A 87 -15.03 2.20 -0.71
C LEU A 87 -13.84 2.98 -1.28
N PRO A 88 -12.89 3.44 -0.44
CA PRO A 88 -11.67 4.07 -0.91
C PRO A 88 -10.86 3.09 -1.76
N THR A 89 -10.02 3.61 -2.65
CA THR A 89 -9.07 2.79 -3.40
C THR A 89 -8.04 2.15 -2.49
N LEU A 90 -7.40 1.10 -2.99
CA LEU A 90 -6.42 0.31 -2.25
C LEU A 90 -5.00 0.85 -2.48
N GLN A 91 -4.12 0.55 -1.53
CA GLN A 91 -2.70 0.89 -1.61
C GLN A 91 -1.85 -0.35 -1.31
N ASP A 92 -0.82 -0.58 -2.12
CA ASP A 92 0.14 -1.66 -1.96
C ASP A 92 1.49 -1.08 -1.49
N MET A 93 1.79 -1.23 -0.20
CA MET A 93 2.95 -0.56 0.38
C MET A 93 4.23 -1.39 0.32
N HIS A 94 4.23 -2.47 -0.48
CA HIS A 94 5.43 -3.25 -0.77
C HIS A 94 5.21 -4.19 -1.95
N ILE A 95 5.80 -3.87 -3.10
CA ILE A 95 5.71 -4.71 -4.30
C ILE A 95 6.96 -4.61 -5.18
N HIS A 96 7.31 -5.74 -5.86
CA HIS A 96 8.36 -5.83 -6.86
C HIS A 96 7.75 -6.07 -8.24
N ILE A 97 7.61 -5.03 -9.07
CA ILE A 97 7.05 -5.14 -10.43
C ILE A 97 8.11 -4.99 -11.54
N ASP A 98 9.34 -4.67 -11.19
CA ASP A 98 10.48 -4.52 -12.11
C ASP A 98 10.98 -5.87 -12.65
N LYS A 99 10.81 -6.98 -11.90
CA LYS A 99 11.31 -8.33 -12.20
C LYS A 99 10.23 -9.40 -12.37
N THR A 100 8.97 -9.01 -12.38
CA THR A 100 7.82 -9.92 -12.51
C THR A 100 7.84 -10.75 -13.80
N TYR A 101 7.28 -11.97 -13.74
CA TYR A 101 6.96 -12.79 -14.91
C TYR A 101 5.58 -12.50 -15.51
N TYR A 102 4.80 -11.59 -14.90
CA TYR A 102 3.46 -11.30 -15.39
C TYR A 102 3.49 -10.82 -16.85
N GLY A 103 2.58 -11.38 -17.65
CA GLY A 103 2.56 -11.14 -19.11
C GLY A 103 3.50 -12.05 -19.91
N THR A 104 4.16 -13.03 -19.27
CA THR A 104 4.86 -14.14 -19.91
C THR A 104 4.10 -15.46 -19.72
N GLY A 105 4.61 -16.58 -20.21
CA GLY A 105 4.06 -17.90 -19.89
C GLY A 105 4.31 -18.30 -18.43
N TRP A 106 3.60 -19.34 -17.95
CA TRP A 106 3.79 -19.87 -16.60
C TRP A 106 5.25 -20.24 -16.33
N GLN A 107 5.74 -19.74 -15.23
CA GLN A 107 7.07 -20.06 -14.70
C GLN A 107 6.98 -20.19 -13.18
N ALA A 108 7.69 -21.16 -12.61
CA ALA A 108 7.93 -21.23 -11.18
C ALA A 108 9.44 -21.21 -10.96
N ALA A 109 9.88 -20.56 -9.89
CA ALA A 109 11.28 -20.57 -9.51
C ALA A 109 11.71 -21.99 -9.15
N PRO A 110 12.93 -22.42 -9.52
CA PRO A 110 13.51 -23.63 -8.97
C PRO A 110 13.74 -23.44 -7.46
N TRP A 111 13.60 -24.52 -6.71
CA TRP A 111 13.94 -24.47 -5.29
C TRP A 111 15.42 -24.13 -5.10
N THR A 112 15.73 -23.19 -4.20
CA THR A 112 17.08 -22.77 -3.84
C THR A 112 17.32 -23.04 -2.35
N GLY A 113 18.59 -23.18 -1.96
CA GLY A 113 18.99 -23.52 -0.61
C GLY A 113 18.83 -22.34 0.37
N ASP A 114 19.28 -21.15 -0.06
CA ASP A 114 19.27 -19.94 0.77
C ASP A 114 19.13 -18.66 -0.08
N ILE A 115 19.19 -17.49 0.60
CA ILE A 115 19.05 -16.19 -0.06
C ILE A 115 20.18 -15.90 -1.06
N LYS A 116 21.40 -16.37 -0.82
CA LYS A 116 22.54 -16.15 -1.72
C LYS A 116 22.41 -17.00 -2.98
N ASP A 117 21.89 -18.23 -2.86
CA ASP A 117 21.54 -19.08 -4.02
C ASP A 117 20.44 -18.41 -4.87
N MET A 118 19.46 -17.76 -4.23
CA MET A 118 18.41 -17.01 -4.93
C MET A 118 18.99 -15.79 -5.64
N ILE A 119 19.89 -15.04 -5.01
CA ILE A 119 20.61 -13.92 -5.63
C ILE A 119 21.39 -14.43 -6.88
N ALA A 120 22.16 -15.52 -6.74
CA ALA A 120 22.92 -16.09 -7.85
C ALA A 120 22.03 -16.60 -9.01
N LEU A 121 20.78 -16.99 -8.71
CA LEU A 121 19.79 -17.31 -9.74
C LEU A 121 19.29 -16.04 -10.42
N GLU A 122 18.95 -15.01 -9.64
CA GLU A 122 18.44 -13.75 -10.16
C GLU A 122 19.45 -13.05 -11.09
N GLU A 123 20.75 -13.06 -10.74
CA GLU A 123 21.82 -12.54 -11.60
C GLU A 123 21.80 -13.14 -13.01
N LYS A 124 21.42 -14.40 -13.15
CA LYS A 124 21.31 -15.11 -14.44
C LYS A 124 20.00 -14.79 -15.18
N LEU A 125 18.95 -14.39 -14.43
CA LEU A 125 17.62 -14.09 -14.97
C LEU A 125 17.50 -12.65 -15.43
N ILE A 126 18.09 -11.69 -14.69
CA ILE A 126 18.02 -10.25 -14.98
C ILE A 126 18.32 -9.93 -16.44
N PRO A 127 19.44 -10.40 -17.07
CA PRO A 127 19.72 -10.07 -18.46
C PRO A 127 18.66 -10.51 -19.47
N LYS A 128 17.83 -11.51 -19.10
CA LYS A 128 16.74 -12.02 -19.94
C LYS A 128 15.44 -11.25 -19.71
N LEU A 129 15.20 -10.81 -18.47
CA LEU A 129 13.98 -10.15 -18.05
C LEU A 129 14.02 -8.65 -18.32
N LEU A 130 15.17 -8.03 -18.12
CA LEU A 130 15.36 -6.58 -18.17
C LEU A 130 14.90 -5.92 -19.48
N PRO A 131 15.14 -6.47 -20.69
CA PRO A 131 14.73 -5.81 -21.93
C PRO A 131 13.22 -5.56 -22.06
N ASP A 132 12.39 -6.33 -21.37
CA ASP A 132 10.90 -6.22 -21.42
C ASP A 132 10.29 -5.81 -20.06
N SER A 133 11.12 -5.40 -19.09
CA SER A 133 10.66 -5.12 -17.72
C SER A 133 9.69 -3.94 -17.66
N GLN A 134 9.88 -2.87 -18.44
CA GLN A 134 8.95 -1.75 -18.50
C GLN A 134 7.54 -2.21 -18.89
N ARG A 135 7.40 -2.96 -19.99
CA ARG A 135 6.08 -3.45 -20.45
C ARG A 135 5.42 -4.34 -19.40
N ARG A 136 6.20 -5.21 -18.73
CA ARG A 136 5.62 -6.08 -17.67
C ARG A 136 5.19 -5.28 -16.45
N ALA A 137 5.97 -4.27 -16.03
CA ALA A 137 5.57 -3.34 -14.98
C ALA A 137 4.25 -2.63 -15.32
N GLU A 138 4.09 -2.14 -16.55
CA GLU A 138 2.83 -1.52 -17.02
C GLU A 138 1.64 -2.50 -16.97
N LEU A 139 1.86 -3.78 -17.31
CA LEU A 139 0.83 -4.81 -17.18
C LEU A 139 0.45 -5.05 -15.71
N CYS A 140 1.43 -5.03 -14.79
CA CYS A 140 1.17 -5.16 -13.36
C CYS A 140 0.38 -3.95 -12.82
N ILE A 141 0.72 -2.73 -13.22
CA ILE A 141 -0.05 -1.53 -12.84
C ILE A 141 -1.52 -1.68 -13.28
N LYS A 142 -1.77 -2.10 -14.52
CA LYS A 142 -3.15 -2.37 -15.00
C LYS A 142 -3.85 -3.45 -14.19
N LEU A 143 -3.14 -4.52 -13.84
CA LEU A 143 -3.70 -5.58 -13.01
C LEU A 143 -4.09 -5.05 -11.63
N MET A 144 -3.19 -4.33 -10.96
CA MET A 144 -3.43 -3.70 -9.67
C MET A 144 -4.62 -2.73 -9.72
N GLN A 145 -4.68 -1.87 -10.74
CA GLN A 145 -5.82 -0.97 -10.97
C GLN A 145 -7.13 -1.74 -11.16
N SER A 146 -7.11 -2.89 -11.85
CA SER A 146 -8.31 -3.72 -12.03
C SER A 146 -8.84 -4.27 -10.71
N TYR A 147 -7.98 -4.39 -9.71
CA TYR A 147 -8.32 -4.76 -8.33
C TYR A 147 -8.52 -3.57 -7.39
N GLY A 148 -8.46 -2.35 -7.91
CA GLY A 148 -8.75 -1.14 -7.14
C GLY A 148 -7.56 -0.49 -6.46
N THR A 149 -6.34 -0.98 -6.68
CA THR A 149 -5.11 -0.36 -6.19
C THR A 149 -4.75 0.82 -7.09
N THR A 150 -4.55 2.00 -6.50
CA THR A 150 -4.18 3.24 -7.20
C THR A 150 -2.93 3.90 -6.66
N ASN A 151 -2.28 3.26 -5.68
CA ASN A 151 -1.01 3.69 -5.12
C ASN A 151 -0.17 2.47 -4.74
N ALA A 152 1.14 2.52 -4.99
CA ALA A 152 2.04 1.46 -4.56
C ALA A 152 3.44 1.98 -4.19
N ARG A 153 4.06 1.36 -3.17
CA ARG A 153 5.49 1.46 -2.92
C ARG A 153 6.21 0.35 -3.66
N CYS A 154 6.89 0.71 -4.73
CA CYS A 154 7.60 -0.22 -5.61
C CYS A 154 9.07 -0.32 -5.20
N HIS A 155 9.55 -1.52 -4.93
CA HIS A 155 10.97 -1.80 -4.72
C HIS A 155 11.61 -2.18 -6.05
N SER A 156 12.63 -1.43 -6.49
CA SER A 156 13.31 -1.66 -7.76
C SER A 156 14.76 -2.05 -7.55
N ASN A 157 15.19 -3.11 -8.21
CA ASN A 157 16.57 -3.59 -8.12
C ASN A 157 17.57 -2.50 -8.56
N VAL A 158 18.60 -2.33 -7.72
CA VAL A 158 19.80 -1.55 -8.00
C VAL A 158 21.00 -2.45 -7.68
N ASP A 159 21.63 -3.02 -8.69
CA ASP A 159 22.66 -4.03 -8.57
C ASP A 159 23.64 -3.96 -9.74
N PRO A 160 24.86 -4.58 -9.66
CA PRO A 160 25.86 -4.51 -10.70
C PRO A 160 25.44 -5.16 -12.04
N ILE A 161 24.42 -6.01 -12.06
CA ILE A 161 23.95 -6.72 -13.27
C ILE A 161 22.98 -5.84 -14.05
N SER A 162 22.00 -5.23 -13.36
CA SER A 162 21.04 -4.32 -13.97
C SER A 162 21.55 -2.87 -14.07
N GLY A 163 22.53 -2.50 -13.23
CA GLY A 163 22.87 -1.10 -13.00
C GLY A 163 21.65 -0.35 -12.48
N LEU A 164 21.29 0.75 -13.14
CA LEU A 164 20.06 1.51 -12.86
C LEU A 164 18.92 1.18 -13.83
N LYS A 165 19.09 0.26 -14.77
CA LYS A 165 18.09 0.03 -15.83
C LYS A 165 16.76 -0.49 -15.31
N SER A 166 16.75 -1.33 -14.25
CA SER A 166 15.50 -1.76 -13.62
C SER A 166 14.72 -0.57 -13.11
N LEU A 167 15.38 0.35 -12.41
CA LEU A 167 14.79 1.58 -11.88
C LEU A 167 14.35 2.55 -13.00
N GLU A 168 15.16 2.75 -14.03
CA GLU A 168 14.82 3.60 -15.17
C GLU A 168 13.58 3.08 -15.93
N HIS A 169 13.48 1.76 -16.12
CA HIS A 169 12.33 1.14 -16.76
C HIS A 169 11.08 1.23 -15.89
N LEU A 170 11.22 1.05 -14.56
CA LEU A 170 10.12 1.23 -13.62
C LEU A 170 9.61 2.67 -13.61
N LEU A 171 10.50 3.67 -13.51
CA LEU A 171 10.16 5.09 -13.59
C LEU A 171 9.42 5.41 -14.90
N SER A 172 9.91 4.87 -16.03
CA SER A 172 9.26 5.06 -17.33
C SER A 172 7.86 4.44 -17.36
N ALA A 173 7.68 3.24 -16.77
CA ALA A 173 6.38 2.59 -16.68
C ALA A 173 5.41 3.42 -15.82
N LEU A 174 5.83 3.84 -14.63
CA LEU A 174 5.00 4.62 -13.70
C LEU A 174 4.59 5.97 -14.29
N ASN A 175 5.52 6.68 -14.94
CA ASN A 175 5.23 7.95 -15.60
C ASN A 175 4.15 7.84 -16.68
N ASN A 176 3.99 6.70 -17.34
CA ASN A 176 2.90 6.46 -18.28
C ASN A 176 1.52 6.37 -17.59
N TYR A 177 1.48 6.25 -16.26
CA TYR A 177 0.25 6.14 -15.45
C TYR A 177 0.06 7.29 -14.46
N GLN A 178 0.85 8.37 -14.53
CA GLN A 178 0.82 9.50 -13.60
C GLN A 178 -0.59 10.13 -13.40
N ASP A 179 -1.46 10.03 -14.38
CA ASP A 179 -2.83 10.55 -14.33
C ASP A 179 -3.84 9.55 -13.70
N SER A 180 -3.38 8.36 -13.29
CA SER A 180 -4.26 7.29 -12.82
C SER A 180 -3.68 6.41 -11.69
N PHE A 181 -2.43 6.68 -11.29
CA PHE A 181 -1.73 5.89 -10.30
C PHE A 181 -0.69 6.75 -9.58
N ASP A 182 -0.68 6.73 -8.25
CA ASP A 182 0.36 7.34 -7.42
C ASP A 182 1.39 6.28 -7.02
N TRP A 183 2.63 6.68 -6.70
CA TRP A 183 3.67 5.74 -6.30
C TRP A 183 4.71 6.34 -5.38
N GLU A 184 5.37 5.45 -4.64
CA GLU A 184 6.65 5.66 -3.98
C GLU A 184 7.64 4.62 -4.51
N ILE A 185 8.92 4.95 -4.56
CA ILE A 185 9.97 4.05 -5.05
C ILE A 185 11.07 3.88 -4.00
N ALA A 186 11.41 2.62 -3.71
CA ALA A 186 12.62 2.27 -2.97
C ALA A 186 13.70 1.73 -3.93
N ALA A 187 14.86 2.39 -3.94
CA ALA A 187 16.04 1.85 -4.62
C ALA A 187 16.58 0.68 -3.80
N PHE A 188 16.42 -0.52 -4.33
CA PHE A 188 16.60 -1.77 -3.58
C PHE A 188 17.85 -2.53 -3.99
N PRO A 189 18.91 -2.58 -3.15
CA PRO A 189 20.10 -3.37 -3.41
C PRO A 189 19.84 -4.86 -3.10
N GLN A 190 19.07 -5.54 -3.97
CA GLN A 190 18.66 -6.95 -3.81
C GLN A 190 19.86 -7.88 -3.59
N HIS A 191 21.03 -7.54 -4.14
CA HIS A 191 22.23 -8.34 -4.02
C HIS A 191 23.14 -7.89 -2.85
N GLY A 192 22.60 -7.13 -1.87
CA GLY A 192 23.33 -6.53 -0.76
C GLY A 192 24.12 -5.28 -1.15
N ILE A 193 24.47 -4.46 -0.16
CA ILE A 193 25.27 -3.23 -0.38
C ILE A 193 26.76 -3.57 -0.40
N LEU A 194 27.24 -4.29 0.62
CA LEU A 194 28.65 -4.68 0.73
C LEU A 194 28.99 -5.89 -0.14
N TYR A 195 28.11 -6.89 -0.15
CA TYR A 195 28.31 -8.13 -0.90
C TYR A 195 28.43 -7.88 -2.41
N SER A 196 27.56 -7.04 -2.98
CA SER A 196 27.59 -6.67 -4.39
C SER A 196 28.39 -5.41 -4.71
N GLN A 197 28.90 -4.70 -3.69
CA GLN A 197 29.61 -3.40 -3.84
C GLN A 197 28.77 -2.33 -4.53
N SER A 198 27.48 -2.27 -4.22
CA SER A 198 26.49 -1.40 -4.90
C SER A 198 26.36 0.01 -4.30
N GLU A 199 27.20 0.43 -3.34
CA GLU A 199 27.10 1.76 -2.71
C GLU A 199 27.11 2.90 -3.75
N ALA A 200 28.02 2.85 -4.73
CA ALA A 200 28.10 3.89 -5.75
C ALA A 200 26.82 3.97 -6.61
N LEU A 201 26.25 2.81 -6.98
CA LEU A 201 24.99 2.74 -7.72
C LEU A 201 23.81 3.25 -6.91
N LEU A 202 23.76 2.97 -5.59
CA LEU A 202 22.72 3.51 -4.73
C LEU A 202 22.81 5.03 -4.60
N ARG A 203 24.02 5.60 -4.51
CA ARG A 203 24.21 7.06 -4.51
C ARG A 203 23.78 7.70 -5.85
N GLU A 204 23.98 7.01 -6.96
CA GLU A 204 23.50 7.43 -8.27
C GLU A 204 21.98 7.34 -8.35
N ALA A 205 21.38 6.21 -7.88
CA ALA A 205 19.93 6.02 -7.79
C ALA A 205 19.26 7.09 -6.92
N ALA A 206 19.90 7.49 -5.81
CA ALA A 206 19.38 8.49 -4.88
C ALA A 206 19.22 9.88 -5.50
N GLN A 207 19.86 10.16 -6.64
CA GLN A 207 19.71 11.40 -7.41
C GLN A 207 18.49 11.37 -8.34
N LEU A 208 17.88 10.21 -8.53
CA LEU A 208 16.67 10.05 -9.33
C LEU A 208 15.43 10.33 -8.50
N ASP A 209 14.26 10.27 -9.14
CA ASP A 209 12.96 10.45 -8.50
C ASP A 209 12.55 9.18 -7.73
N ILE A 210 13.14 9.00 -6.56
CA ILE A 210 12.87 7.91 -5.62
C ILE A 210 12.57 8.48 -4.23
N ASP A 211 11.96 7.68 -3.36
CA ASP A 211 11.53 8.10 -2.02
C ASP A 211 12.36 7.43 -0.90
N PHE A 212 12.82 6.20 -1.13
CA PHE A 212 13.48 5.39 -0.11
C PHE A 212 14.76 4.75 -0.61
N ILE A 213 15.72 4.59 0.31
CA ILE A 213 16.88 3.71 0.15
C ILE A 213 16.54 2.38 0.81
N GLY A 214 16.68 1.29 0.07
CA GLY A 214 16.46 -0.07 0.52
C GLY A 214 17.70 -0.74 1.09
N GLY A 215 17.50 -1.95 1.62
CA GLY A 215 18.54 -2.86 2.08
C GLY A 215 17.98 -4.27 2.18
N LEU A 216 18.86 -5.28 2.24
CA LEU A 216 18.49 -6.69 2.35
C LEU A 216 19.37 -7.41 3.36
N ASP A 217 18.77 -7.93 4.44
CA ASP A 217 19.37 -8.89 5.38
C ASP A 217 20.87 -8.65 5.65
N PRO A 218 21.24 -7.47 6.23
CA PRO A 218 22.62 -6.98 6.20
C PRO A 218 23.60 -7.84 7.02
N THR A 219 23.11 -8.67 7.96
CA THR A 219 23.98 -9.63 8.66
C THR A 219 24.29 -10.84 7.78
N VAL A 220 23.24 -11.41 7.13
CA VAL A 220 23.37 -12.66 6.38
C VAL A 220 23.95 -12.42 4.98
N VAL A 221 23.48 -11.37 4.29
CA VAL A 221 23.93 -11.07 2.93
C VAL A 221 25.26 -10.35 2.94
N ASP A 222 25.35 -9.22 3.66
CA ASP A 222 26.52 -8.35 3.64
C ASP A 222 27.62 -8.77 4.61
N GLY A 223 27.30 -9.53 5.67
CA GLY A 223 28.25 -10.01 6.66
C GLY A 223 28.69 -8.97 7.71
N ASP A 224 28.30 -7.70 7.53
CA ASP A 224 28.52 -6.60 8.49
C ASP A 224 27.31 -5.68 8.50
N ALA A 225 26.35 -6.01 9.38
CA ALA A 225 25.11 -5.28 9.48
C ALA A 225 25.29 -3.79 9.77
N ARG A 226 26.20 -3.44 10.65
CA ARG A 226 26.41 -2.03 11.04
C ARG A 226 26.97 -1.20 9.90
N LYS A 227 27.98 -1.71 9.23
CA LYS A 227 28.57 -1.01 8.08
C LYS A 227 27.59 -0.87 6.92
N SER A 228 26.81 -1.92 6.61
CA SER A 228 25.79 -1.87 5.58
C SER A 228 24.71 -0.84 5.91
N LEU A 229 24.19 -0.86 7.14
CA LEU A 229 23.20 0.10 7.62
C LEU A 229 23.76 1.53 7.63
N ASP A 230 25.00 1.74 8.09
CA ASP A 230 25.60 3.08 8.10
C ASP A 230 25.66 3.68 6.69
N ILE A 231 26.08 2.91 5.68
CA ILE A 231 26.06 3.35 4.27
C ILE A 231 24.63 3.69 3.82
N MET A 232 23.66 2.82 4.11
CA MET A 232 22.26 3.04 3.75
C MET A 232 21.70 4.33 4.36
N PHE A 233 21.92 4.53 5.67
CA PHE A 233 21.46 5.72 6.39
C PHE A 233 22.18 6.98 5.93
N ASP A 234 23.48 6.91 5.64
CA ASP A 234 24.25 8.06 5.16
C ASP A 234 23.76 8.51 3.77
N ILE A 235 23.48 7.56 2.85
CA ILE A 235 22.87 7.87 1.55
C ILE A 235 21.50 8.51 1.74
N ALA A 236 20.65 7.94 2.60
CA ALA A 236 19.31 8.49 2.86
C ALA A 236 19.37 9.93 3.38
N LEU A 237 20.30 10.23 4.30
CA LEU A 237 20.50 11.57 4.85
C LEU A 237 21.08 12.54 3.81
N ASP A 238 22.08 12.10 3.03
CA ASP A 238 22.74 12.93 2.02
C ASP A 238 21.78 13.41 0.92
N TYR A 239 20.73 12.60 0.61
CA TYR A 239 19.79 12.87 -0.48
C TYR A 239 18.33 13.10 -0.01
N ASP A 240 18.10 13.31 1.29
CA ASP A 240 16.76 13.49 1.91
C ASP A 240 15.76 12.39 1.51
N LYS A 241 16.17 11.12 1.62
CA LYS A 241 15.34 9.95 1.37
C LYS A 241 14.93 9.26 2.66
N GLY A 242 13.85 8.47 2.61
CA GLY A 242 13.49 7.53 3.66
C GLY A 242 14.28 6.23 3.59
N ILE A 243 13.95 5.30 4.45
CA ILE A 243 14.54 3.96 4.55
C ILE A 243 13.44 2.91 4.53
N ASP A 244 13.60 1.87 3.68
CA ASP A 244 12.72 0.71 3.68
C ASP A 244 13.55 -0.57 3.46
N ILE A 245 13.90 -1.25 4.56
CA ILE A 245 14.78 -2.41 4.55
C ILE A 245 14.00 -3.73 4.59
N HIS A 246 14.39 -4.72 3.77
CA HIS A 246 13.95 -6.11 3.91
C HIS A 246 14.72 -6.80 5.03
N LEU A 247 13.99 -7.37 6.00
CA LEU A 247 14.59 -8.07 7.14
C LEU A 247 13.89 -9.42 7.37
N HIS A 248 14.49 -10.48 6.82
CA HIS A 248 14.02 -11.87 6.97
C HIS A 248 14.81 -12.63 8.03
N GLU A 249 15.90 -12.04 8.53
CA GLU A 249 16.85 -12.66 9.44
C GLU A 249 16.18 -13.18 10.73
N ASP A 250 16.80 -14.20 11.32
CA ASP A 250 16.39 -14.71 12.64
C ASP A 250 16.62 -13.68 13.74
N LEU A 251 16.01 -13.92 14.90
CA LEU A 251 16.03 -12.95 16.01
C LEU A 251 17.43 -12.54 16.48
N PRO A 252 18.45 -13.41 16.60
CA PRO A 252 19.80 -12.98 16.98
C PRO A 252 20.40 -11.92 16.03
N SER A 253 20.27 -12.13 14.73
CA SER A 253 20.79 -11.23 13.69
C SER A 253 19.92 -9.97 13.58
N ALA A 254 18.61 -10.13 13.47
CA ALA A 254 17.67 -9.03 13.33
C ALA A 254 17.69 -8.07 14.54
N ARG A 255 17.99 -8.57 15.75
CA ARG A 255 18.14 -7.72 16.93
C ARG A 255 19.25 -6.69 16.76
N ILE A 256 20.38 -7.08 16.16
CA ILE A 256 21.52 -6.18 15.89
C ILE A 256 21.06 -5.10 14.89
N VAL A 257 20.36 -5.52 13.82
CA VAL A 257 19.83 -4.62 12.79
C VAL A 257 18.85 -3.63 13.40
N MET A 258 17.80 -4.09 14.08
CA MET A 258 16.77 -3.24 14.66
C MET A 258 17.31 -2.26 15.70
N GLN A 259 18.26 -2.69 16.56
CA GLN A 259 18.89 -1.82 17.54
C GLN A 259 19.74 -0.73 16.87
N HIS A 260 20.49 -1.07 15.82
CA HIS A 260 21.31 -0.09 15.10
C HIS A 260 20.42 0.91 14.34
N MET A 261 19.38 0.45 13.65
CA MET A 261 18.41 1.33 12.99
C MET A 261 17.76 2.30 13.98
N LEU A 262 17.29 1.78 15.12
CA LEU A 262 16.71 2.61 16.18
C LEU A 262 17.70 3.70 16.66
N GLN A 263 18.97 3.35 16.86
CA GLN A 263 20.00 4.31 17.25
C GLN A 263 20.24 5.37 16.15
N ARG A 264 20.26 4.96 14.88
CA ARG A 264 20.42 5.89 13.75
C ARG A 264 19.24 6.87 13.65
N VAL A 265 17.98 6.38 13.80
CA VAL A 265 16.79 7.24 13.78
C VAL A 265 16.75 8.19 14.97
N LYS A 266 17.11 7.71 16.20
CA LYS A 266 17.25 8.57 17.38
C LYS A 266 18.22 9.73 17.18
N ASN A 267 19.33 9.46 16.51
CA ASN A 267 20.35 10.46 16.22
C ASN A 267 19.97 11.39 15.07
N ASN A 268 19.01 11.00 14.22
CA ASN A 268 18.59 11.72 13.03
C ASN A 268 17.05 11.81 12.96
N PRO A 269 16.40 12.70 13.76
CA PRO A 269 14.94 12.79 13.87
C PRO A 269 14.22 13.07 12.53
N VAL A 270 14.89 13.57 11.52
CA VAL A 270 14.36 13.79 10.17
C VAL A 270 13.90 12.47 9.50
N LEU A 271 14.38 11.32 9.97
CA LEU A 271 14.01 9.98 9.48
C LEU A 271 12.82 9.38 10.23
N GLN A 272 12.31 10.02 11.28
CA GLN A 272 11.10 9.58 11.98
C GLN A 272 9.89 9.65 11.03
N GLY A 273 9.10 8.58 10.97
CA GLY A 273 7.99 8.44 10.03
C GLY A 273 8.41 8.18 8.57
N LYS A 274 9.73 8.12 8.30
CA LYS A 274 10.30 7.79 6.99
C LYS A 274 11.18 6.53 7.04
N THR A 275 11.11 5.73 8.11
CA THR A 275 11.92 4.51 8.28
C THR A 275 11.00 3.31 8.47
N PHE A 276 11.15 2.31 7.62
CA PHE A 276 10.34 1.10 7.61
C PHE A 276 11.22 -0.14 7.65
N ILE A 277 10.71 -1.18 8.32
CA ILE A 277 11.26 -2.53 8.30
C ILE A 277 10.23 -3.45 7.66
N THR A 278 10.54 -3.90 6.46
CA THR A 278 9.68 -4.82 5.73
C THR A 278 9.98 -6.26 6.13
N HIS A 279 8.95 -7.10 6.18
CA HIS A 279 8.89 -8.49 6.68
C HIS A 279 9.05 -8.58 8.20
N ALA A 280 10.19 -8.19 8.76
CA ALA A 280 10.45 -8.16 10.20
C ALA A 280 10.11 -9.48 10.93
N TYR A 281 10.36 -10.65 10.33
CA TYR A 281 9.94 -11.96 10.83
C TYR A 281 10.41 -12.26 12.25
N ALA A 282 11.55 -11.69 12.65
CA ALA A 282 12.08 -11.84 14.00
C ALA A 282 11.14 -11.35 15.10
N LEU A 283 10.21 -10.43 14.81
CA LEU A 283 9.21 -9.96 15.79
C LEU A 283 8.31 -11.11 16.29
N ALA A 284 8.05 -12.12 15.45
CA ALA A 284 7.29 -13.31 15.83
C ALA A 284 8.05 -14.25 16.79
N GLN A 285 9.37 -14.08 16.92
CA GLN A 285 10.24 -14.89 17.77
C GLN A 285 10.55 -14.23 19.11
N MET A 286 10.16 -12.96 19.32
CA MET A 286 10.39 -12.22 20.54
C MET A 286 9.49 -12.71 21.69
N SER A 287 9.99 -12.64 22.92
CA SER A 287 9.15 -12.73 24.09
C SER A 287 8.16 -11.56 24.16
N GLU A 288 7.03 -11.73 24.87
CA GLU A 288 6.04 -10.65 25.02
C GLU A 288 6.64 -9.37 25.59
N ILE A 289 7.56 -9.48 26.55
CA ILE A 289 8.22 -8.32 27.17
C ILE A 289 9.14 -7.62 26.16
N GLU A 290 9.93 -8.37 25.41
CA GLU A 290 10.83 -7.82 24.39
C GLU A 290 10.04 -7.16 23.27
N LEU A 291 8.99 -7.83 22.78
CA LEU A 291 8.11 -7.31 21.73
C LEU A 291 7.43 -6.00 22.17
N ALA A 292 6.90 -5.96 23.39
CA ALA A 292 6.27 -4.76 23.94
C ALA A 292 7.25 -3.58 23.96
N SER A 293 8.47 -3.80 24.51
CA SER A 293 9.51 -2.76 24.58
C SER A 293 9.98 -2.32 23.19
N THR A 294 10.13 -3.25 22.25
CA THR A 294 10.53 -2.94 20.87
C THR A 294 9.43 -2.13 20.15
N SER A 295 8.16 -2.53 20.32
CA SER A 295 7.02 -1.83 19.73
C SER A 295 6.87 -0.41 20.26
N GLU A 296 7.07 -0.20 21.58
CA GLU A 296 7.04 1.11 22.20
C GLU A 296 8.13 2.02 21.61
N GLN A 297 9.36 1.52 21.48
CA GLN A 297 10.46 2.27 20.89
C GLN A 297 10.25 2.57 19.40
N PHE A 298 9.70 1.63 18.63
CA PHE A 298 9.38 1.86 17.22
C PHE A 298 8.32 2.95 17.07
N SER A 299 7.25 2.90 17.86
CA SER A 299 6.21 3.93 17.86
C SER A 299 6.77 5.30 18.26
N GLU A 300 7.56 5.38 19.35
CA GLU A 300 8.16 6.62 19.84
C GLU A 300 9.06 7.30 18.78
N HIS A 301 9.76 6.50 17.98
CA HIS A 301 10.70 7.01 16.98
C HIS A 301 10.19 6.90 15.54
N GLY A 302 8.90 6.60 15.34
CA GLY A 302 8.28 6.58 14.02
C GLY A 302 8.92 5.56 13.07
N ILE A 303 9.30 4.37 13.59
CA ILE A 303 9.72 3.24 12.75
C ILE A 303 8.50 2.39 12.45
N GLY A 304 8.14 2.29 11.16
CA GLY A 304 7.01 1.51 10.68
C GLY A 304 7.40 0.07 10.31
N ILE A 305 6.39 -0.80 10.27
CA ILE A 305 6.51 -2.19 9.80
C ILE A 305 5.67 -2.36 8.54
N VAL A 306 6.24 -2.98 7.51
CA VAL A 306 5.51 -3.39 6.30
C VAL A 306 5.49 -4.91 6.21
N SER A 307 4.32 -5.50 6.01
CA SER A 307 4.13 -6.95 6.01
C SER A 307 3.56 -7.46 4.70
N SER A 308 4.14 -8.51 4.17
CA SER A 308 3.53 -9.30 3.09
C SER A 308 2.47 -10.29 3.59
N VAL A 309 2.15 -10.26 4.89
CA VAL A 309 1.21 -11.16 5.58
C VAL A 309 1.62 -12.62 5.43
N PRO A 310 2.78 -13.00 5.95
CA PRO A 310 3.28 -14.36 5.87
C PRO A 310 2.44 -15.33 6.73
N ILE A 311 2.37 -16.58 6.28
CA ILE A 311 1.63 -17.66 6.96
C ILE A 311 2.61 -18.49 7.81
N GLY A 312 2.13 -19.07 8.90
CA GLY A 312 2.90 -19.99 9.74
C GLY A 312 3.76 -19.27 10.77
N GLN A 313 4.97 -19.78 11.00
CA GLN A 313 5.85 -19.30 12.09
C GLN A 313 6.33 -17.84 11.91
N ASN A 314 6.21 -17.30 10.71
CA ASN A 314 6.58 -15.92 10.39
C ASN A 314 5.39 -14.94 10.52
N ALA A 315 4.21 -15.41 10.95
CA ALA A 315 3.05 -14.55 11.16
C ALA A 315 3.35 -13.51 12.24
N LEU A 316 3.26 -12.24 11.90
CA LEU A 316 3.65 -11.14 12.78
C LEU A 316 2.65 -10.95 13.94
N PRO A 317 3.11 -10.48 15.12
CA PRO A 317 2.25 -10.21 16.27
C PRO A 317 1.49 -8.88 16.13
N VAL A 318 0.64 -8.78 15.09
CA VAL A 318 -0.05 -7.53 14.66
C VAL A 318 -0.84 -6.88 15.79
N ALA A 319 -1.51 -7.67 16.63
CA ALA A 319 -2.28 -7.13 17.76
C ALA A 319 -1.41 -6.32 18.73
N THR A 320 -0.18 -6.78 19.00
CA THR A 320 0.77 -6.07 19.86
C THR A 320 1.30 -4.81 19.19
N LEU A 321 1.71 -4.90 17.91
CA LEU A 321 2.18 -3.74 17.17
C LEU A 321 1.13 -2.62 17.14
N LEU A 322 -0.13 -2.95 16.85
CA LEU A 322 -1.24 -1.99 16.84
C LEU A 322 -1.54 -1.43 18.23
N LYS A 323 -1.45 -2.25 19.30
CA LYS A 323 -1.64 -1.82 20.68
C LYS A 323 -0.67 -0.72 21.09
N TYR A 324 0.56 -0.78 20.57
CA TYR A 324 1.60 0.23 20.82
C TYR A 324 1.65 1.33 19.75
N ASN A 325 0.64 1.40 18.85
CA ASN A 325 0.55 2.39 17.77
C ASN A 325 1.76 2.37 16.81
N VAL A 326 2.37 1.22 16.60
CA VAL A 326 3.36 1.05 15.54
C VAL A 326 2.63 1.19 14.21
N GLU A 327 3.16 2.01 13.30
CA GLU A 327 2.63 2.08 11.94
C GLU A 327 2.81 0.72 11.27
N PHE A 328 1.69 0.09 10.89
CA PHE A 328 1.67 -1.24 10.30
C PHE A 328 0.98 -1.20 8.95
N LEU A 329 1.77 -1.37 7.91
CA LEU A 329 1.34 -1.37 6.52
C LEU A 329 1.41 -2.78 5.94
N THR A 330 0.72 -3.00 4.82
CA THR A 330 0.76 -4.27 4.09
C THR A 330 1.06 -4.08 2.62
N GLY A 331 1.65 -5.10 2.02
CA GLY A 331 1.91 -5.16 0.59
C GLY A 331 1.79 -6.57 0.02
N THR A 332 1.72 -6.67 -1.29
CA THR A 332 1.64 -7.96 -1.98
C THR A 332 2.99 -8.65 -2.07
N ASP A 333 4.07 -7.87 -2.01
CA ASP A 333 5.47 -8.30 -2.16
C ASP A 333 5.75 -8.77 -3.59
N ASN A 334 5.82 -10.06 -3.81
CA ASN A 334 6.06 -10.63 -5.13
C ASN A 334 4.77 -10.71 -5.96
N LEU A 335 4.90 -10.48 -7.25
CA LEU A 335 3.86 -10.71 -8.23
C LEU A 335 4.39 -11.62 -9.34
N MET A 336 4.35 -12.93 -9.09
CA MET A 336 4.82 -13.95 -10.04
C MET A 336 6.24 -13.70 -10.54
N ASP A 337 7.23 -13.86 -9.68
CA ASP A 337 8.65 -13.72 -10.03
C ASP A 337 9.49 -14.93 -9.57
N ASN A 338 10.82 -14.79 -9.57
CA ASN A 338 11.73 -15.87 -9.18
C ASN A 338 11.78 -16.13 -7.66
N PHE A 339 11.28 -15.22 -6.83
CA PHE A 339 11.17 -15.43 -5.38
C PHE A 339 9.86 -16.11 -5.01
N SER A 340 8.78 -15.82 -5.76
CA SER A 340 7.46 -16.40 -5.48
C SER A 340 6.61 -16.53 -6.75
N PRO A 341 6.05 -17.73 -7.04
CA PRO A 341 5.10 -17.91 -8.13
C PRO A 341 3.71 -17.40 -7.80
N PHE A 342 3.48 -16.95 -6.56
CA PHE A 342 2.20 -16.45 -6.09
C PHE A 342 2.04 -14.96 -6.40
N GLY A 343 0.87 -14.43 -6.10
CA GLY A 343 0.53 -13.02 -6.24
C GLY A 343 -0.56 -12.80 -7.27
N SER A 344 -1.66 -12.22 -6.81
CA SER A 344 -2.78 -11.81 -7.66
C SER A 344 -2.76 -10.32 -7.97
N GLY A 345 -1.96 -9.52 -7.24
CA GLY A 345 -2.00 -8.06 -7.27
C GLY A 345 -3.26 -7.48 -6.60
N ASP A 346 -3.99 -8.27 -5.82
CA ASP A 346 -5.22 -7.87 -5.13
C ASP A 346 -4.98 -7.62 -3.64
N MET A 347 -4.92 -6.37 -3.22
CA MET A 347 -4.73 -5.99 -1.83
C MET A 347 -5.88 -6.43 -0.90
N LEU A 348 -7.11 -6.61 -1.39
CA LEU A 348 -8.17 -7.20 -0.54
C LEU A 348 -7.85 -8.62 -0.08
N GLN A 349 -7.07 -9.38 -0.84
CA GLN A 349 -6.60 -10.68 -0.37
C GLN A 349 -5.70 -10.57 0.87
N LYS A 350 -4.93 -9.48 1.02
CA LYS A 350 -4.12 -9.25 2.23
C LYS A 350 -5.00 -8.95 3.43
N ALA A 351 -6.02 -8.11 3.29
CA ALA A 351 -7.01 -7.86 4.34
C ALA A 351 -7.75 -9.14 4.76
N ASN A 352 -8.20 -9.93 3.77
CA ASN A 352 -8.86 -11.21 4.00
C ASN A 352 -7.93 -12.21 4.70
N LEU A 353 -6.67 -12.32 4.26
CA LEU A 353 -5.67 -13.20 4.85
C LEU A 353 -5.35 -12.80 6.29
N CYS A 354 -5.22 -11.48 6.57
CA CYS A 354 -5.08 -10.99 7.95
C CYS A 354 -6.28 -11.42 8.80
N ALA A 355 -7.50 -11.22 8.32
CA ALA A 355 -8.70 -11.59 9.06
C ALA A 355 -8.73 -13.09 9.39
N GLN A 356 -8.40 -13.96 8.42
CA GLN A 356 -8.33 -15.40 8.63
C GLN A 356 -7.20 -15.80 9.60
N LEU A 357 -5.99 -15.24 9.40
CA LEU A 357 -4.79 -15.59 10.15
C LEU A 357 -4.93 -15.22 11.65
N TYR A 358 -5.58 -14.09 11.95
CA TYR A 358 -5.75 -13.60 13.32
C TYR A 358 -7.14 -13.89 13.91
N GLY A 359 -7.97 -14.66 13.21
CA GLY A 359 -9.30 -15.10 13.70
C GLY A 359 -10.31 -13.96 13.82
N TRP A 360 -10.21 -12.93 12.96
CA TRP A 360 -11.15 -11.80 12.92
C TRP A 360 -12.37 -12.19 12.08
N SER A 361 -13.45 -12.63 12.73
CA SER A 361 -14.64 -13.16 12.06
C SER A 361 -15.94 -12.43 12.41
N ASP A 362 -15.88 -11.48 13.33
CA ASP A 362 -17.02 -10.62 13.69
C ASP A 362 -17.08 -9.36 12.81
N GLU A 363 -18.25 -8.73 12.80
CA GLU A 363 -18.54 -7.58 11.95
C GLU A 363 -17.53 -6.43 12.13
N TYR A 364 -17.21 -6.08 13.39
CA TYR A 364 -16.31 -4.99 13.69
C TYR A 364 -14.90 -5.26 13.20
N ARG A 365 -14.34 -6.44 13.53
CA ARG A 365 -12.96 -6.77 13.15
C ARG A 365 -12.80 -6.93 11.64
N LEU A 366 -13.81 -7.50 10.94
CA LEU A 366 -13.82 -7.58 9.48
C LEU A 366 -13.88 -6.19 8.85
N ASN A 367 -14.75 -5.28 9.35
CA ASN A 367 -14.79 -3.90 8.89
C ASN A 367 -13.42 -3.21 9.07
N ARG A 368 -12.82 -3.34 10.28
CA ARG A 368 -11.49 -2.76 10.56
C ARG A 368 -10.36 -3.40 9.74
N ALA A 369 -10.48 -4.68 9.37
CA ALA A 369 -9.47 -5.36 8.57
C ALA A 369 -9.28 -4.75 7.16
N LEU A 370 -10.26 -3.98 6.66
CA LEU A 370 -10.11 -3.26 5.39
C LEU A 370 -8.87 -2.35 5.37
N LYS A 371 -8.42 -1.83 6.53
CA LYS A 371 -7.21 -1.01 6.64
C LYS A 371 -5.95 -1.69 6.08
N PHE A 372 -5.90 -3.03 6.14
CA PHE A 372 -4.78 -3.81 5.58
C PHE A 372 -4.82 -3.94 4.05
N ALA A 373 -5.79 -3.32 3.39
CA ALA A 373 -5.80 -3.17 1.94
C ALA A 373 -5.78 -1.70 1.52
N THR A 374 -6.30 -0.81 2.37
CA THR A 374 -6.32 0.64 2.09
C THR A 374 -5.09 1.36 2.63
N ASN A 375 -4.36 0.72 3.59
CA ASN A 375 -3.16 1.26 4.24
C ASN A 375 -3.39 2.71 4.74
N ASN A 376 -2.86 3.71 4.05
CA ASN A 376 -2.96 5.12 4.45
C ASN A 376 -4.28 5.79 4.06
N ASN A 377 -5.11 5.16 3.21
CA ASN A 377 -6.41 5.72 2.87
C ASN A 377 -7.39 5.63 4.05
N THR A 378 -8.14 6.69 4.26
CA THR A 378 -9.16 6.77 5.32
C THR A 378 -10.26 5.74 5.10
N LEU A 379 -10.57 4.95 6.13
CA LEU A 379 -11.71 4.03 6.10
C LEU A 379 -13.05 4.80 6.15
N PRO A 380 -14.16 4.20 5.67
CA PRO A 380 -15.48 4.84 5.75
C PRO A 380 -15.89 5.24 7.16
N LEU A 381 -15.66 4.35 8.13
CA LEU A 381 -15.97 4.58 9.54
C LEU A 381 -14.69 4.65 10.38
N ASN A 382 -14.67 5.47 11.41
CA ASN A 382 -13.63 5.41 12.45
C ASN A 382 -13.91 4.26 13.45
N ASP A 383 -13.06 4.12 14.45
CA ASP A 383 -13.17 3.02 15.43
C ASP A 383 -14.44 3.13 16.33
N GLN A 384 -15.03 4.32 16.43
CA GLN A 384 -16.29 4.58 17.13
C GLN A 384 -17.54 4.42 16.24
N GLY A 385 -17.36 4.00 14.99
CA GLY A 385 -18.46 3.86 14.02
C GLY A 385 -18.97 5.15 13.43
N LYS A 386 -18.29 6.27 13.61
CA LYS A 386 -18.66 7.52 12.95
C LYS A 386 -18.16 7.53 11.52
N GLN A 387 -19.01 7.90 10.56
CA GLN A 387 -18.60 8.14 9.18
C GLN A 387 -17.57 9.28 9.12
N VAL A 388 -16.42 9.00 8.50
CA VAL A 388 -15.32 9.94 8.33
C VAL A 388 -14.85 10.03 6.88
N TRP A 389 -15.29 9.10 6.03
CA TRP A 389 -15.08 9.09 4.59
C TRP A 389 -16.32 8.50 3.88
N PRO A 390 -16.69 8.95 2.66
CA PRO A 390 -16.18 10.16 1.99
C PRO A 390 -16.74 11.43 2.63
N ILE A 391 -16.00 12.52 2.52
CA ILE A 391 -16.47 13.87 2.88
C ILE A 391 -16.29 14.85 1.72
N VAL A 392 -16.94 16.00 1.78
CA VAL A 392 -16.74 17.08 0.81
C VAL A 392 -15.31 17.60 0.92
N GLY A 393 -14.64 17.69 -0.22
CA GLY A 393 -13.22 18.06 -0.32
C GLY A 393 -12.29 16.89 -0.60
N ASP A 394 -12.72 15.65 -0.37
CA ASP A 394 -11.93 14.47 -0.69
C ASP A 394 -11.73 14.31 -2.20
N ASP A 395 -10.60 13.74 -2.59
CA ASP A 395 -10.39 13.26 -3.95
C ASP A 395 -11.40 12.16 -4.27
N ALA A 396 -11.98 12.23 -5.47
CA ALA A 396 -12.92 11.22 -5.95
C ALA A 396 -12.20 9.96 -6.45
N SER A 397 -11.38 9.37 -5.56
CA SER A 397 -10.66 8.11 -5.79
C SER A 397 -11.34 7.00 -4.97
N PHE A 398 -12.08 6.11 -5.65
CA PHE A 398 -12.93 5.12 -4.99
C PHE A 398 -13.22 3.90 -5.87
N MET A 399 -13.72 2.84 -5.24
CA MET A 399 -14.22 1.64 -5.89
C MET A 399 -15.73 1.52 -5.70
N LEU A 400 -16.42 0.97 -6.70
CA LEU A 400 -17.81 0.49 -6.60
C LEU A 400 -17.83 -1.03 -6.55
N ILE A 401 -18.47 -1.58 -5.52
CA ILE A 401 -18.48 -3.01 -5.23
C ILE A 401 -19.91 -3.47 -4.93
N ALA A 402 -20.33 -4.60 -5.49
CA ALA A 402 -21.62 -5.21 -5.19
C ALA A 402 -21.54 -5.95 -3.84
N ALA A 403 -21.68 -5.19 -2.74
CA ALA A 403 -21.67 -5.68 -1.37
C ALA A 403 -22.53 -4.78 -0.47
N SER A 404 -22.89 -5.28 0.70
CA SER A 404 -23.67 -4.55 1.70
C SER A 404 -22.80 -3.62 2.56
N CYS A 405 -21.57 -4.04 2.89
CA CYS A 405 -20.63 -3.32 3.75
C CYS A 405 -19.18 -3.78 3.52
N SER A 406 -18.22 -3.08 4.11
CA SER A 406 -16.80 -3.41 4.02
C SER A 406 -16.45 -4.74 4.71
N ALA A 407 -17.15 -5.14 5.77
CA ALA A 407 -16.97 -6.44 6.40
C ALA A 407 -17.26 -7.59 5.41
N GLU A 408 -18.35 -7.48 4.64
CA GLU A 408 -18.65 -8.43 3.56
C GLU A 408 -17.58 -8.42 2.48
N VAL A 409 -17.06 -7.23 2.10
CA VAL A 409 -16.01 -7.10 1.08
C VAL A 409 -14.73 -7.81 1.50
N VAL A 410 -14.31 -7.64 2.75
CA VAL A 410 -13.13 -8.33 3.29
C VAL A 410 -13.37 -9.84 3.35
N ALA A 411 -14.53 -10.28 3.82
CA ALA A 411 -14.82 -11.69 3.99
C ALA A 411 -14.96 -12.46 2.67
N ARG A 412 -15.52 -11.83 1.61
CA ARG A 412 -15.95 -12.53 0.37
C ARG A 412 -15.19 -12.15 -0.90
N LEU A 413 -14.34 -11.11 -0.85
CA LEU A 413 -13.53 -10.65 -1.98
C LEU A 413 -14.33 -10.42 -3.28
N PRO A 414 -15.46 -9.71 -3.25
CA PRO A 414 -16.28 -9.52 -4.44
C PRO A 414 -15.54 -8.72 -5.51
N LYS A 415 -15.92 -8.96 -6.79
CA LYS A 415 -15.34 -8.26 -7.93
C LYS A 415 -15.61 -6.76 -7.84
N ARG A 416 -14.60 -5.92 -8.12
CA ARG A 416 -14.76 -4.47 -8.30
C ARG A 416 -15.50 -4.23 -9.60
N GLN A 417 -16.59 -3.46 -9.55
CA GLN A 417 -17.44 -3.16 -10.72
C GLN A 417 -16.92 -1.93 -11.45
N ALA A 418 -16.34 -1.00 -10.74
CA ALA A 418 -15.66 0.17 -11.29
C ALA A 418 -14.62 0.69 -10.31
N VAL A 419 -13.55 1.26 -10.83
CA VAL A 419 -12.52 1.97 -10.07
C VAL A 419 -12.37 3.36 -10.67
N TYR A 420 -12.38 4.36 -9.79
CA TYR A 420 -12.19 5.75 -10.13
C TYR A 420 -10.94 6.30 -9.44
N TYR A 421 -10.21 7.10 -10.15
CA TYR A 421 -9.05 7.84 -9.65
C TYR A 421 -9.25 9.32 -9.99
N LYS A 422 -9.30 10.17 -8.95
CA LYS A 422 -9.55 11.61 -9.08
C LYS A 422 -10.71 11.91 -10.06
N GLY A 423 -11.84 11.22 -9.87
CA GLY A 423 -13.06 11.37 -10.65
C GLY A 423 -13.08 10.75 -12.04
N GLN A 424 -11.98 10.18 -12.50
CA GLN A 424 -11.87 9.49 -13.78
C GLN A 424 -11.98 7.97 -13.59
N ARG A 425 -12.80 7.33 -14.40
CA ARG A 425 -12.89 5.86 -14.39
C ARG A 425 -11.67 5.26 -15.06
N ILE A 426 -10.92 4.44 -14.33
CA ILE A 426 -9.68 3.81 -14.79
C ILE A 426 -9.84 2.33 -15.16
N THR A 427 -10.98 1.70 -14.84
CA THR A 427 -11.30 0.31 -15.24
C THR A 427 -12.47 0.28 -16.21
N HIS A 428 -12.42 -0.60 -17.17
CA HIS A 428 -13.43 -0.76 -18.21
C HIS A 428 -14.41 -1.90 -17.91
#